data_d5d4919c226487f8e7d8ab0991de4f0d
#
_entry.id   d5d4919c226487f8e7d8ab0991de4f0d
#
_cell.length_a   1.000
_cell.length_b   1.000
_cell.length_c   1.000
_cell.angle_alpha   90.00
_cell.angle_beta   90.00
_cell.angle_gamma   90.00
#
_symmetry.space_group_name_H-M   'P 1'
#
loop_
_entity.id
_entity.type
_entity.pdbx_description
1 polymer ?
#
loop_
_entity_poly.entity_id
_entity_poly.type
_entity_poly.pdbx_seq_one_letter_code
_entity_poly.pdbx_strand_id
1 'polypeptide(L)'
;MDRTILEVQNLSGGYGDLIIVRNISLSVYNGNTVSITGRNGVGKTTLMRLISGSLPLTSGKVNFLGNSIAEVPEHKRFNLGMSYAPQERIVFDNLSVKDNLTLHYLETDLDRYSNLFEKFPRLHERLGQRAGTLSGGEKKLLSFIRAIAEPSNLVLLDEPTEGVQSDNIELMAQIICSQKSQGRGFLVVDQNLTFLELITDTIHLIDHGEQVYKTDNKRFRVEIETRISI
;
A
#
# COMPACT_ATOMS: atom_id res chain seq x y z
N MET A 1 -23.99 -6.70 3.99
CA MET A 1 -23.49 -5.47 3.28
C MET A 1 -22.05 -5.30 3.68
N ASP A 2 -21.17 -5.22 2.72
CA ASP A 2 -19.75 -5.04 2.97
C ASP A 2 -19.51 -3.66 3.58
N ARG A 3 -18.89 -3.63 4.75
CA ARG A 3 -18.62 -2.38 5.47
C ARG A 3 -17.53 -1.59 4.72
N THR A 4 -17.82 -0.33 4.35
CA THR A 4 -16.82 0.56 3.76
C THR A 4 -15.76 0.91 4.79
N ILE A 5 -14.47 0.66 4.46
CA ILE A 5 -13.33 1.01 5.30
C ILE A 5 -12.77 2.37 4.89
N LEU A 6 -12.53 2.56 3.59
CA LEU A 6 -12.03 3.80 3.02
C LEU A 6 -12.99 4.27 1.93
N GLU A 7 -13.33 5.56 1.97
CA GLU A 7 -14.08 6.23 0.91
C GLU A 7 -13.36 7.51 0.51
N VAL A 8 -13.03 7.61 -0.76
CA VAL A 8 -12.40 8.76 -1.39
C VAL A 8 -13.37 9.33 -2.40
N GLN A 9 -13.70 10.63 -2.28
CA GLN A 9 -14.67 11.31 -3.14
C GLN A 9 -14.05 12.55 -3.76
N ASN A 10 -13.98 12.59 -5.10
CA ASN A 10 -13.54 13.73 -5.91
C ASN A 10 -12.21 14.32 -5.45
N LEU A 11 -11.28 13.46 -5.03
CA LEU A 11 -10.01 13.83 -4.43
C LEU A 11 -9.12 14.51 -5.47
N SER A 12 -8.62 15.70 -5.12
CA SER A 12 -7.61 16.41 -5.91
C SER A 12 -6.52 16.96 -4.98
N GLY A 13 -5.29 16.98 -5.49
CA GLY A 13 -4.14 17.52 -4.74
C GLY A 13 -2.81 17.30 -5.45
N GLY A 14 -1.75 17.80 -4.82
CA GLY A 14 -0.41 17.73 -5.38
C GLY A 14 0.62 18.45 -4.51
N TYR A 15 1.56 19.17 -5.11
CA TYR A 15 2.66 19.83 -4.42
C TYR A 15 2.57 21.35 -4.62
N GLY A 16 2.29 22.08 -3.54
CA GLY A 16 2.04 23.52 -3.63
C GLY A 16 0.87 23.80 -4.58
N ASP A 17 1.07 24.66 -5.55
CA ASP A 17 0.06 25.01 -6.56
C ASP A 17 -0.08 24.01 -7.71
N LEU A 18 0.83 23.02 -7.78
CA LEU A 18 0.82 22.01 -8.84
C LEU A 18 -0.12 20.86 -8.49
N ILE A 19 -1.30 20.81 -9.11
CA ILE A 19 -2.26 19.73 -8.97
C ILE A 19 -1.84 18.53 -9.84
N ILE A 20 -1.49 17.43 -9.20
CA ILE A 20 -1.06 16.17 -9.84
C ILE A 20 -2.24 15.22 -9.98
N VAL A 21 -3.02 15.05 -8.93
CA VAL A 21 -4.18 14.16 -8.88
C VAL A 21 -5.45 14.99 -9.02
N ARG A 22 -6.37 14.55 -9.89
CA ARG A 22 -7.60 15.28 -10.21
C ARG A 22 -8.81 14.37 -10.11
N ASN A 23 -9.77 14.75 -9.28
CA ASN A 23 -11.11 14.18 -9.21
C ASN A 23 -11.17 12.65 -9.11
N ILE A 24 -10.27 12.04 -8.30
CA ILE A 24 -10.25 10.59 -8.08
C ILE A 24 -11.30 10.21 -7.04
N SER A 25 -12.08 9.16 -7.36
CA SER A 25 -13.03 8.56 -6.42
C SER A 25 -12.86 7.04 -6.37
N LEU A 26 -12.73 6.49 -5.17
CA LEU A 26 -12.62 5.05 -4.95
C LEU A 26 -13.13 4.67 -3.55
N SER A 27 -13.46 3.39 -3.37
CA SER A 27 -13.86 2.86 -2.07
C SER A 27 -13.23 1.50 -1.83
N VAL A 28 -12.70 1.29 -0.62
CA VAL A 28 -12.19 -0.01 -0.15
C VAL A 28 -13.16 -0.56 0.89
N TYR A 29 -13.59 -1.79 0.71
CA TYR A 29 -14.49 -2.50 1.60
C TYR A 29 -13.75 -3.50 2.49
N ASN A 30 -14.43 -3.97 3.52
CA ASN A 30 -13.91 -5.04 4.39
C ASN A 30 -13.59 -6.30 3.57
N GLY A 31 -12.40 -6.85 3.72
CA GLY A 31 -11.95 -8.04 2.99
C GLY A 31 -11.74 -7.82 1.48
N ASN A 32 -11.53 -6.57 1.05
CA ASN A 32 -11.40 -6.20 -0.36
C ASN A 32 -10.04 -5.59 -0.67
N THR A 33 -9.53 -5.85 -1.86
CA THR A 33 -8.33 -5.17 -2.40
C THR A 33 -8.73 -4.29 -3.58
N VAL A 34 -8.48 -3.01 -3.44
CA VAL A 34 -8.52 -2.05 -4.55
C VAL A 34 -7.10 -1.79 -5.03
N SER A 35 -6.87 -1.98 -6.31
CA SER A 35 -5.57 -1.74 -6.91
C SER A 35 -5.59 -0.54 -7.84
N ILE A 36 -4.47 0.15 -7.91
CA ILE A 36 -4.24 1.30 -8.77
C ILE A 36 -3.01 1.00 -9.61
N THR A 37 -3.14 1.14 -10.93
CA THR A 37 -2.02 0.98 -11.86
C THR A 37 -1.98 2.14 -12.87
N GLY A 38 -0.92 2.21 -13.63
CA GLY A 38 -0.66 3.25 -14.64
C GLY A 38 0.83 3.47 -14.84
N ARG A 39 1.20 4.26 -15.84
CA ARG A 39 2.61 4.58 -16.17
C ARG A 39 3.33 5.26 -15.00
N ASN A 40 4.65 5.31 -15.08
CA ASN A 40 5.45 6.08 -14.12
C ASN A 40 5.14 7.58 -14.25
N GLY A 41 5.08 8.27 -13.10
CA GLY A 41 4.86 9.73 -13.07
C GLY A 41 3.41 10.19 -13.23
N VAL A 42 2.42 9.29 -13.40
CA VAL A 42 1.00 9.68 -13.60
C VAL A 42 0.28 10.12 -12.33
N GLY A 43 0.93 10.08 -11.14
CA GLY A 43 0.35 10.56 -9.89
C GLY A 43 -0.05 9.48 -8.88
N LYS A 44 0.26 8.20 -9.11
CA LYS A 44 -0.11 7.09 -8.19
C LYS A 44 0.39 7.29 -6.77
N THR A 45 1.70 7.51 -6.58
CA THR A 45 2.30 7.79 -5.27
C THR A 45 1.76 9.08 -4.65
N THR A 46 1.48 10.10 -5.47
CA THR A 46 0.83 11.34 -4.99
C THR A 46 -0.55 11.04 -4.42
N LEU A 47 -1.34 10.20 -5.09
CA LEU A 47 -2.65 9.75 -4.57
C LEU A 47 -2.50 9.02 -3.23
N MET A 48 -1.53 8.10 -3.11
CA MET A 48 -1.25 7.41 -1.83
C MET A 48 -0.87 8.40 -0.72
N ARG A 49 -0.05 9.41 -1.02
CA ARG A 49 0.35 10.45 -0.06
C ARG A 49 -0.82 11.35 0.36
N LEU A 50 -1.76 11.66 -0.54
CA LEU A 50 -3.00 12.37 -0.19
C LEU A 50 -3.89 11.53 0.73
N ILE A 51 -4.06 10.24 0.42
CA ILE A 51 -4.87 9.32 1.23
C ILE A 51 -4.20 9.00 2.58
N SER A 52 -2.87 8.87 2.63
CA SER A 52 -2.14 8.66 3.90
C SER A 52 -2.05 9.91 4.79
N GLY A 53 -2.26 11.11 4.21
CA GLY A 53 -2.15 12.38 4.92
C GLY A 53 -0.75 12.97 4.96
N SER A 54 0.19 12.41 4.17
CA SER A 54 1.53 12.98 3.97
C SER A 54 1.50 14.25 3.11
N LEU A 55 0.43 14.43 2.32
CA LEU A 55 0.13 15.64 1.56
C LEU A 55 -1.27 16.15 1.90
N PRO A 56 -1.46 17.49 1.98
CA PRO A 56 -2.77 18.08 2.18
C PRO A 56 -3.64 17.94 0.92
N LEU A 57 -4.95 17.82 1.12
CA LEU A 57 -5.92 17.82 0.03
C LEU A 57 -6.11 19.25 -0.50
N THR A 58 -6.23 19.41 -1.82
CA THR A 58 -6.70 20.66 -2.43
C THR A 58 -8.23 20.69 -2.46
N SER A 59 -8.86 19.54 -2.77
CA SER A 59 -10.32 19.38 -2.73
C SER A 59 -10.70 17.91 -2.61
N GLY A 60 -11.98 17.66 -2.36
CA GLY A 60 -12.53 16.32 -2.20
C GLY A 60 -12.62 15.90 -0.73
N LYS A 61 -12.90 14.61 -0.51
CA LYS A 61 -13.08 14.05 0.83
C LYS A 61 -12.36 12.70 0.94
N VAL A 62 -11.81 12.43 2.12
CA VAL A 62 -11.31 11.11 2.51
C VAL A 62 -11.96 10.73 3.83
N ASN A 63 -12.77 9.68 3.81
CA ASN A 63 -13.42 9.12 4.98
C ASN A 63 -12.83 7.76 5.30
N PHE A 64 -12.51 7.52 6.57
CA PHE A 64 -12.03 6.24 7.06
C PHE A 64 -12.95 5.74 8.18
N LEU A 65 -13.49 4.53 8.02
CA LEU A 65 -14.48 3.94 8.93
C LEU A 65 -15.69 4.86 9.18
N GLY A 66 -16.11 5.62 8.16
CA GLY A 66 -17.24 6.56 8.20
C GLY A 66 -16.91 7.96 8.73
N ASN A 67 -15.66 8.21 9.17
CA ASN A 67 -15.24 9.51 9.71
C ASN A 67 -14.32 10.22 8.72
N SER A 68 -14.48 11.54 8.58
CA SER A 68 -13.55 12.35 7.78
C SER A 68 -12.16 12.36 8.42
N ILE A 69 -11.14 12.10 7.60
CA ILE A 69 -9.73 12.14 8.02
C ILE A 69 -8.94 13.22 7.27
N ALA A 70 -9.59 14.13 6.56
CA ALA A 70 -8.92 15.16 5.76
C ALA A 70 -7.89 15.97 6.57
N GLU A 71 -8.27 16.39 7.78
CA GLU A 71 -7.44 17.18 8.69
C GLU A 71 -6.58 16.31 9.65
N VAL A 72 -6.68 14.99 9.57
CA VAL A 72 -5.92 14.08 10.44
C VAL A 72 -4.51 13.89 9.85
N PRO A 73 -3.44 14.29 10.54
CA PRO A 73 -2.08 14.12 10.04
C PRO A 73 -1.67 12.64 9.96
N GLU A 74 -0.75 12.32 9.07
CA GLU A 74 -0.30 10.96 8.75
C GLU A 74 -0.02 10.11 10.00
N HIS A 75 0.80 10.61 10.94
CA HIS A 75 1.18 9.86 12.14
C HIS A 75 0.00 9.50 13.05
N LYS A 76 -1.14 10.22 12.97
CA LYS A 76 -2.35 9.91 13.74
C LYS A 76 -3.25 8.92 13.00
N ARG A 77 -3.16 8.81 11.65
CA ARG A 77 -3.93 7.84 10.87
C ARG A 77 -3.53 6.41 11.18
N PHE A 78 -2.27 6.19 11.54
CA PHE A 78 -1.80 4.91 12.07
C PHE A 78 -2.62 4.45 13.29
N ASN A 79 -2.82 5.34 14.27
CA ASN A 79 -3.60 5.04 15.48
C ASN A 79 -5.09 4.79 15.20
N LEU A 80 -5.60 5.21 14.04
CA LEU A 80 -6.97 4.91 13.61
C LEU A 80 -7.10 3.52 12.99
N GLY A 81 -6.00 2.82 12.73
CA GLY A 81 -5.97 1.49 12.11
C GLY A 81 -5.69 1.51 10.60
N MET A 82 -4.87 2.45 10.14
CA MET A 82 -4.37 2.52 8.77
C MET A 82 -2.85 2.33 8.78
N SER A 83 -2.32 1.28 8.14
CA SER A 83 -0.89 1.07 7.96
C SER A 83 -0.46 1.44 6.54
N TYR A 84 0.81 1.83 6.38
CA TYR A 84 1.36 2.26 5.09
C TYR A 84 2.79 1.77 4.86
N ALA A 85 3.02 1.12 3.72
CA ALA A 85 4.33 0.82 3.16
C ALA A 85 4.57 1.75 1.97
N PRO A 86 5.38 2.80 2.12
CA PRO A 86 5.63 3.79 1.06
C PRO A 86 6.59 3.25 0.00
N GLN A 87 6.62 3.90 -1.17
CA GLN A 87 7.54 3.58 -2.26
C GLN A 87 8.99 3.92 -1.89
N GLU A 88 9.22 5.06 -1.25
CA GLU A 88 10.54 5.58 -0.88
C GLU A 88 10.72 5.68 0.63
N ARG A 89 11.98 5.76 1.10
CA ARG A 89 12.35 5.87 2.52
C ARG A 89 11.72 4.76 3.35
N ILE A 90 11.74 3.58 2.78
CA ILE A 90 11.04 2.40 3.28
C ILE A 90 11.60 1.84 4.59
N VAL A 91 12.87 2.12 4.89
CA VAL A 91 13.56 1.70 6.11
C VAL A 91 14.46 2.80 6.66
N PHE A 92 14.79 2.70 7.94
CA PHE A 92 15.80 3.52 8.59
C PHE A 92 17.15 2.83 8.44
N ASP A 93 17.96 3.27 7.48
CA ASP A 93 19.21 2.64 7.06
C ASP A 93 20.24 2.42 8.18
N ASN A 94 20.28 3.33 9.16
CA ASN A 94 21.21 3.28 10.29
C ASN A 94 20.77 2.34 11.43
N LEU A 95 19.53 1.91 11.41
CA LEU A 95 18.96 0.98 12.39
C LEU A 95 19.09 -0.46 11.90
N SER A 96 19.07 -1.42 12.84
CA SER A 96 19.01 -2.83 12.52
C SER A 96 17.65 -3.21 11.89
N VAL A 97 17.57 -4.38 11.26
CA VAL A 97 16.28 -4.95 10.80
C VAL A 97 15.32 -5.06 11.96
N LYS A 98 15.77 -5.57 13.12
CA LYS A 98 14.97 -5.66 14.35
C LYS A 98 14.43 -4.30 14.77
N ASP A 99 15.30 -3.28 14.86
CA ASP A 99 14.86 -1.95 15.28
C ASP A 99 13.84 -1.35 14.30
N ASN A 100 14.01 -1.57 13.00
CA ASN A 100 13.01 -1.16 11.99
C ASN A 100 11.64 -1.80 12.19
N LEU A 101 11.58 -3.05 12.65
CA LEU A 101 10.35 -3.77 12.92
C LEU A 101 9.67 -3.30 14.22
N THR A 102 10.45 -2.85 15.20
CA THR A 102 9.95 -2.54 16.55
C THR A 102 9.79 -1.04 16.83
N LEU A 103 10.05 -0.16 15.86
CA LEU A 103 10.04 1.30 16.02
C LEU A 103 8.77 1.89 16.63
N HIS A 104 7.63 1.28 16.39
CA HIS A 104 6.32 1.77 16.87
C HIS A 104 5.90 1.18 18.21
N TYR A 105 6.74 0.31 18.80
CA TYR A 105 6.38 -0.44 19.99
C TYR A 105 7.34 -0.16 21.16
N LEU A 106 6.77 -0.10 22.36
CA LEU A 106 7.57 0.00 23.60
C LEU A 106 8.32 -1.30 23.88
N GLU A 107 7.75 -2.42 23.44
CA GLU A 107 8.33 -3.75 23.58
C GLU A 107 9.07 -4.15 22.31
N THR A 108 10.26 -4.72 22.46
CA THR A 108 11.10 -5.21 21.34
C THR A 108 10.78 -6.66 20.98
N ASP A 109 9.60 -7.13 21.37
CA ASP A 109 9.09 -8.45 21.04
C ASP A 109 8.76 -8.56 19.55
N LEU A 110 9.12 -9.69 18.97
CA LEU A 110 8.93 -10.03 17.56
C LEU A 110 7.85 -11.09 17.31
N ASP A 111 7.09 -11.49 18.32
CA ASP A 111 6.10 -12.59 18.23
C ASP A 111 5.06 -12.33 17.13
N ARG A 112 4.67 -11.06 16.94
CA ARG A 112 3.75 -10.65 15.87
C ARG A 112 4.27 -10.94 14.45
N TYR A 113 5.58 -11.12 14.29
CA TYR A 113 6.25 -11.39 13.02
C TYR A 113 6.50 -12.88 12.78
N SER A 114 6.24 -13.77 13.75
CA SER A 114 6.62 -15.19 13.69
C SER A 114 6.14 -15.88 12.41
N ASN A 115 4.86 -15.77 12.08
CA ASN A 115 4.30 -16.36 10.84
C ASN A 115 4.88 -15.74 9.56
N LEU A 116 5.33 -14.48 9.62
CA LEU A 116 5.95 -13.78 8.50
C LEU A 116 7.41 -14.22 8.33
N PHE A 117 8.12 -14.45 9.43
CA PHE A 117 9.48 -14.97 9.40
C PHE A 117 9.56 -16.40 8.88
N GLU A 118 8.55 -17.26 9.12
CA GLU A 118 8.45 -18.57 8.49
C GLU A 118 8.39 -18.48 6.97
N LYS A 119 7.73 -17.46 6.43
CA LYS A 119 7.63 -17.21 4.99
C LYS A 119 8.87 -16.51 4.41
N PHE A 120 9.52 -15.65 5.20
CA PHE A 120 10.68 -14.87 4.80
C PHE A 120 11.89 -15.12 5.73
N PRO A 121 12.43 -16.35 5.81
CA PRO A 121 13.46 -16.73 6.77
C PRO A 121 14.75 -15.91 6.66
N ARG A 122 15.11 -15.45 5.46
CA ARG A 122 16.29 -14.60 5.25
C ARG A 122 16.23 -13.28 6.01
N LEU A 123 15.04 -12.70 6.20
CA LEU A 123 14.87 -11.49 7.01
C LEU A 123 15.05 -11.79 8.50
N HIS A 124 14.56 -12.93 8.96
CA HIS A 124 14.74 -13.39 10.35
C HIS A 124 16.22 -13.63 10.67
N GLU A 125 16.97 -14.28 9.77
CA GLU A 125 18.40 -14.51 9.91
C GLU A 125 19.24 -13.22 10.02
N ARG A 126 18.69 -12.09 9.51
CA ARG A 126 19.37 -10.79 9.43
C ARG A 126 18.88 -9.75 10.42
N LEU A 127 18.19 -10.14 11.48
CA LEU A 127 17.61 -9.21 12.47
C LEU A 127 18.63 -8.23 13.07
N GLY A 128 19.87 -8.65 13.30
CA GLY A 128 20.95 -7.79 13.81
C GLY A 128 21.66 -6.96 12.74
N GLN A 129 21.38 -7.19 11.43
CA GLN A 129 22.04 -6.49 10.34
C GLN A 129 21.48 -5.06 10.20
N ARG A 130 22.31 -4.07 9.82
CA ARG A 130 21.84 -2.73 9.47
C ARG A 130 20.96 -2.79 8.23
N ALA A 131 19.76 -2.21 8.31
CA ALA A 131 18.79 -2.23 7.20
C ALA A 131 19.33 -1.54 5.94
N GLY A 132 20.21 -0.56 6.08
CA GLY A 132 20.85 0.11 4.94
C GLY A 132 21.69 -0.82 4.06
N THR A 133 22.16 -1.95 4.58
CA THR A 133 22.97 -2.94 3.84
C THR A 133 22.15 -4.03 3.16
N LEU A 134 20.83 -4.03 3.32
CA LEU A 134 19.92 -4.89 2.59
C LEU A 134 19.83 -4.46 1.12
N SER A 135 19.56 -5.43 0.23
CA SER A 135 19.19 -5.11 -1.16
C SER A 135 17.88 -4.32 -1.22
N GLY A 136 17.60 -3.65 -2.35
CA GLY A 136 16.36 -2.91 -2.55
C GLY A 136 15.11 -3.78 -2.32
N GLY A 137 15.09 -4.99 -2.88
CA GLY A 137 14.00 -5.93 -2.70
C GLY A 137 13.84 -6.42 -1.25
N GLU A 138 14.94 -6.62 -0.51
CA GLU A 138 14.88 -6.99 0.92
C GLU A 138 14.37 -5.83 1.78
N LYS A 139 14.72 -4.58 1.44
CA LYS A 139 14.15 -3.40 2.08
C LYS A 139 12.65 -3.29 1.83
N LYS A 140 12.19 -3.58 0.60
CA LYS A 140 10.75 -3.63 0.28
C LYS A 140 10.03 -4.71 1.09
N LEU A 141 10.60 -5.92 1.20
CA LEU A 141 10.04 -6.97 2.06
C LEU A 141 9.97 -6.55 3.51
N LEU A 142 11.00 -5.92 4.05
CA LEU A 142 11.00 -5.41 5.43
C LEU A 142 9.88 -4.38 5.65
N SER A 143 9.69 -3.45 4.72
CA SER A 143 8.60 -2.46 4.76
C SER A 143 7.22 -3.13 4.68
N PHE A 144 7.05 -4.09 3.76
CA PHE A 144 5.84 -4.89 3.61
C PHE A 144 5.48 -5.64 4.90
N ILE A 145 6.43 -6.40 5.45
CA ILE A 145 6.23 -7.18 6.69
C ILE A 145 5.83 -6.26 7.84
N ARG A 146 6.49 -5.10 7.98
CA ARG A 146 6.14 -4.12 9.00
C ARG A 146 4.69 -3.64 8.84
N ALA A 147 4.26 -3.26 7.64
CA ALA A 147 2.90 -2.79 7.40
C ALA A 147 1.85 -3.91 7.61
N ILE A 148 2.17 -5.15 7.25
CA ILE A 148 1.27 -6.31 7.42
C ILE A 148 1.12 -6.70 8.89
N ALA A 149 2.18 -6.64 9.69
CA ALA A 149 2.13 -7.03 11.10
C ALA A 149 1.36 -6.03 11.99
N GLU A 150 1.13 -4.81 11.48
CA GLU A 150 0.32 -3.83 12.20
C GLU A 150 -1.14 -4.26 12.32
N PRO A 151 -1.79 -4.10 13.49
CA PRO A 151 -3.19 -4.41 13.67
C PRO A 151 -4.08 -3.32 13.06
N SER A 152 -4.11 -3.26 11.71
CA SER A 152 -4.84 -2.22 10.97
C SER A 152 -6.02 -2.78 10.19
N ASN A 153 -7.06 -1.96 10.01
CA ASN A 153 -8.21 -2.29 9.17
C ASN A 153 -7.90 -2.11 7.67
N LEU A 154 -6.98 -1.18 7.35
CA LEU A 154 -6.57 -0.85 6.00
C LEU A 154 -5.06 -0.85 5.89
N VAL A 155 -4.53 -1.50 4.86
CA VAL A 155 -3.12 -1.46 4.49
C VAL A 155 -2.96 -0.73 3.16
N LEU A 156 -2.14 0.30 3.14
CA LEU A 156 -1.72 1.01 1.95
C LEU A 156 -0.36 0.46 1.52
N LEU A 157 -0.23 0.00 0.26
CA LEU A 157 1.02 -0.52 -0.30
C LEU A 157 1.36 0.24 -1.59
N ASP A 158 2.51 0.91 -1.61
CA ASP A 158 2.96 1.73 -2.74
C ASP A 158 4.17 1.08 -3.42
N GLU A 159 3.95 0.47 -4.58
CA GLU A 159 4.91 -0.30 -5.39
C GLU A 159 5.70 -1.34 -4.55
N PRO A 160 5.00 -2.24 -3.84
CA PRO A 160 5.63 -3.20 -2.93
C PRO A 160 6.47 -4.26 -3.65
N THR A 161 6.23 -4.50 -4.95
CA THR A 161 6.93 -5.56 -5.70
C THR A 161 8.18 -5.09 -6.42
N GLU A 162 8.47 -3.78 -6.43
CA GLU A 162 9.61 -3.20 -7.14
C GLU A 162 10.95 -3.76 -6.61
N GLY A 163 11.71 -4.43 -7.50
CA GLY A 163 13.00 -5.04 -7.16
C GLY A 163 12.92 -6.29 -6.27
N VAL A 164 11.74 -6.82 -6.01
CA VAL A 164 11.51 -8.05 -5.23
C VAL A 164 11.58 -9.27 -6.15
N GLN A 165 12.17 -10.37 -5.67
CA GLN A 165 12.22 -11.64 -6.39
C GLN A 165 10.82 -12.26 -6.55
N SER A 166 10.57 -12.96 -7.68
CA SER A 166 9.27 -13.54 -8.03
C SER A 166 8.67 -14.42 -6.95
N ASP A 167 9.48 -15.31 -6.35
CA ASP A 167 9.02 -16.22 -5.30
C ASP A 167 8.48 -15.45 -4.08
N ASN A 168 9.14 -14.35 -3.72
CA ASN A 168 8.69 -13.49 -2.63
C ASN A 168 7.42 -12.72 -2.99
N ILE A 169 7.25 -12.31 -4.27
CA ILE A 169 6.02 -11.66 -4.75
C ILE A 169 4.82 -12.59 -4.61
N GLU A 170 4.96 -13.87 -4.94
CA GLU A 170 3.91 -14.86 -4.75
C GLU A 170 3.54 -15.05 -3.28
N LEU A 171 4.55 -15.10 -2.38
CA LEU A 171 4.31 -15.15 -0.94
C LEU A 171 3.60 -13.90 -0.42
N MET A 172 3.98 -12.71 -0.91
CA MET A 172 3.28 -11.45 -0.58
C MET A 172 1.81 -11.51 -1.00
N ALA A 173 1.51 -12.01 -2.20
CA ALA A 173 0.14 -12.17 -2.69
C ALA A 173 -0.67 -13.13 -1.80
N GLN A 174 -0.10 -14.29 -1.42
CA GLN A 174 -0.74 -15.24 -0.52
C GLN A 174 -1.05 -14.62 0.85
N ILE A 175 -0.13 -13.82 1.40
CA ILE A 175 -0.32 -13.13 2.67
C ILE A 175 -1.47 -12.12 2.58
N ILE A 176 -1.51 -11.31 1.52
CA ILE A 176 -2.60 -10.36 1.28
C ILE A 176 -3.94 -11.09 1.19
N CYS A 177 -4.03 -12.17 0.41
CA CYS A 177 -5.26 -12.97 0.29
C CYS A 177 -5.69 -13.56 1.63
N SER A 178 -4.76 -14.05 2.44
CA SER A 178 -5.05 -14.57 3.78
C SER A 178 -5.58 -13.46 4.71
N GLN A 179 -4.99 -12.28 4.69
CA GLN A 179 -5.43 -11.13 5.50
C GLN A 179 -6.79 -10.59 5.04
N LYS A 180 -7.06 -10.59 3.73
CA LYS A 180 -8.39 -10.28 3.16
C LYS A 180 -9.47 -11.19 3.73
N SER A 181 -9.22 -12.49 3.77
CA SER A 181 -10.19 -13.46 4.30
C SER A 181 -10.53 -13.23 5.80
N GLN A 182 -9.67 -12.51 6.51
CA GLN A 182 -9.87 -12.07 7.89
C GLN A 182 -10.57 -10.69 7.98
N GLY A 183 -10.98 -10.12 6.85
CA GLY A 183 -11.70 -8.86 6.79
C GLY A 183 -10.83 -7.61 6.62
N ARG A 184 -9.53 -7.75 6.41
CA ARG A 184 -8.63 -6.61 6.22
C ARG A 184 -8.76 -6.02 4.81
N GLY A 185 -8.85 -4.68 4.69
CA GLY A 185 -8.87 -3.99 3.40
C GLY A 185 -7.47 -3.63 2.93
N PHE A 186 -7.30 -3.57 1.59
CA PHE A 186 -6.04 -3.19 0.95
C PHE A 186 -6.26 -2.15 -0.13
N LEU A 187 -5.40 -1.13 -0.17
CA LEU A 187 -5.23 -0.23 -1.31
C LEU A 187 -3.79 -0.38 -1.80
N VAL A 188 -3.62 -0.89 -3.01
CA VAL A 188 -2.33 -1.26 -3.57
C VAL A 188 -2.05 -0.48 -4.84
N VAL A 189 -0.94 0.20 -4.91
CA VAL A 189 -0.38 0.77 -6.13
C VAL A 189 0.74 -0.14 -6.61
N ASP A 190 0.67 -0.65 -7.83
CA ASP A 190 1.76 -1.40 -8.45
C ASP A 190 1.65 -1.39 -9.98
N GLN A 191 2.75 -1.70 -10.67
CA GLN A 191 2.83 -1.86 -12.12
C GLN A 191 2.89 -3.35 -12.53
N ASN A 192 3.18 -4.24 -11.58
CA ASN A 192 3.24 -5.67 -11.81
C ASN A 192 1.83 -6.26 -11.93
N LEU A 193 1.30 -6.29 -13.15
CA LEU A 193 -0.04 -6.79 -13.41
C LEU A 193 -0.22 -8.25 -13.00
N THR A 194 0.83 -9.09 -13.07
CA THR A 194 0.77 -10.48 -12.61
C THR A 194 0.50 -10.55 -11.10
N PHE A 195 1.17 -9.72 -10.30
CA PHE A 195 0.91 -9.61 -8.87
C PHE A 195 -0.50 -9.07 -8.60
N LEU A 196 -0.89 -8.02 -9.31
CA LEU A 196 -2.21 -7.42 -9.13
C LEU A 196 -3.34 -8.40 -9.47
N GLU A 197 -3.20 -9.25 -10.50
CA GLU A 197 -4.21 -10.28 -10.82
C GLU A 197 -4.44 -11.29 -9.69
N LEU A 198 -3.43 -11.55 -8.86
CA LEU A 198 -3.55 -12.48 -7.72
C LEU A 198 -4.36 -11.91 -6.55
N ILE A 199 -4.32 -10.58 -6.34
CA ILE A 199 -4.84 -9.96 -5.11
C ILE A 199 -6.08 -9.10 -5.30
N THR A 200 -6.32 -8.57 -6.51
CA THR A 200 -7.25 -7.47 -6.78
C THR A 200 -8.70 -7.93 -6.89
N ASP A 201 -9.61 -7.15 -6.32
CA ASP A 201 -11.05 -7.23 -6.55
C ASP A 201 -11.56 -6.12 -7.48
N THR A 202 -11.00 -4.91 -7.35
CA THR A 202 -11.29 -3.79 -8.24
C THR A 202 -9.98 -3.11 -8.62
N ILE A 203 -9.75 -2.85 -9.90
CA ILE A 203 -8.58 -2.12 -10.39
C ILE A 203 -8.98 -0.79 -11.02
N HIS A 204 -8.20 0.24 -10.72
CA HIS A 204 -8.28 1.56 -11.32
C HIS A 204 -7.02 1.83 -12.14
N LEU A 205 -7.19 2.25 -13.39
CA LEU A 205 -6.09 2.78 -14.22
C LEU A 205 -6.09 4.29 -14.09
N ILE A 206 -4.92 4.83 -13.72
CA ILE A 206 -4.69 6.27 -13.65
C ILE A 206 -3.76 6.69 -14.79
N ASP A 207 -4.13 7.76 -15.46
CA ASP A 207 -3.30 8.45 -16.44
C ASP A 207 -3.45 9.96 -16.28
N HIS A 208 -2.33 10.70 -16.41
CA HIS A 208 -2.29 12.16 -16.23
C HIS A 208 -3.01 12.69 -14.97
N GLY A 209 -2.99 11.92 -13.88
CA GLY A 209 -3.61 12.29 -12.61
C GLY A 209 -5.11 12.03 -12.52
N GLU A 210 -5.72 11.43 -13.52
CA GLU A 210 -7.14 11.15 -13.60
C GLU A 210 -7.41 9.65 -13.71
N GLN A 211 -8.57 9.20 -13.22
CA GLN A 211 -9.03 7.83 -13.41
C GLN A 211 -9.61 7.66 -14.82
N VAL A 212 -8.89 6.94 -15.68
CA VAL A 212 -9.29 6.71 -17.07
C VAL A 212 -10.03 5.40 -17.28
N TYR A 213 -9.89 4.43 -16.38
CA TYR A 213 -10.57 3.15 -16.44
C TYR A 213 -10.74 2.53 -15.05
N LYS A 214 -11.81 1.72 -14.90
CA LYS A 214 -12.10 0.95 -13.70
C LYS A 214 -12.78 -0.36 -14.08
N THR A 215 -12.39 -1.47 -13.45
CA THR A 215 -13.07 -2.75 -13.59
C THR A 215 -12.92 -3.63 -12.34
N ASP A 216 -13.87 -4.51 -12.12
CA ASP A 216 -13.86 -5.61 -11.16
C ASP A 216 -13.65 -6.98 -11.84
N ASN A 217 -13.40 -6.98 -13.15
CA ASN A 217 -13.07 -8.19 -13.92
C ASN A 217 -11.67 -8.66 -13.51
N LYS A 218 -11.56 -9.89 -12.99
CA LYS A 218 -10.28 -10.49 -12.60
C LYS A 218 -9.31 -10.73 -13.77
N ARG A 219 -9.77 -10.71 -15.00
CA ARG A 219 -8.95 -10.83 -16.22
C ARG A 219 -8.68 -9.48 -16.87
N PHE A 220 -8.37 -8.46 -16.07
CA PHE A 220 -8.21 -7.08 -16.51
C PHE A 220 -6.91 -6.82 -17.30
N ARG A 221 -5.94 -7.74 -17.26
CA ARG A 221 -4.59 -7.52 -17.78
C ARG A 221 -4.56 -7.04 -19.22
N VAL A 222 -5.24 -7.75 -20.13
CA VAL A 222 -5.27 -7.40 -21.57
C VAL A 222 -5.87 -6.01 -21.79
N GLU A 223 -6.93 -5.68 -21.05
CA GLU A 223 -7.60 -4.38 -21.13
C GLU A 223 -6.71 -3.24 -20.62
N ILE A 224 -5.97 -3.48 -19.53
CA ILE A 224 -5.03 -2.52 -18.97
C ILE A 224 -3.83 -2.33 -19.89
N GLU A 225 -3.19 -3.43 -20.36
CA GLU A 225 -2.04 -3.38 -21.27
C GLU A 225 -2.36 -2.61 -22.55
N THR A 226 -3.55 -2.86 -23.14
CA THR A 226 -4.01 -2.14 -24.34
C THR A 226 -4.13 -0.64 -24.09
N ARG A 227 -4.66 -0.23 -22.92
CA ARG A 227 -4.85 1.20 -22.58
C ARG A 227 -3.56 1.91 -22.19
N ILE A 228 -2.59 1.20 -21.60
CA ILE A 228 -1.27 1.76 -21.29
C ILE A 228 -0.42 1.92 -22.56
N SER A 229 -0.65 1.11 -23.60
CA SER A 229 0.15 1.14 -24.84
C SER A 229 -0.23 2.28 -25.79
N ILE A 230 -1.32 2.97 -25.55
CA ILE A 230 -1.79 4.14 -26.31
C ILE A 230 -1.26 5.42 -25.65
#